data_eabbc19741acc41ccbdb371795ab51ed
#
_entry.id   eabbc19741acc41ccbdb371795ab51ed
#
_cell.length_a   1.000
_cell.length_b   1.000
_cell.length_c   1.000
_cell.angle_alpha   90.00
_cell.angle_beta   90.00
_cell.angle_gamma   90.00
#
_symmetry.space_group_name_H-M   'P 1'
#
loop_
_entity.id
_entity.type
_entity.pdbx_description
1 polymer ?
#
loop_
_entity_poly.entity_id
_entity_poly.type
_entity_poly.pdbx_seq_one_letter_code
_entity_poly.pdbx_strand_id
1 'polypeptide(L)'
;MAMTDAARTDSATADSVTTTRVQLARDRVDEARRDARATRIAAAPALRARAVRRTRLLRTVLIGTAVAVAILVVVGAVLGWQIRGQRAEVDRQTEVLDSARAGVAAMLTADPADPVGFVDGVLAVSTGAQRDRIESARDALITEVRTQAGRSVGQVVSAGLVTDPASDDAGTTVDVLVVADATNPLLLGSEGTAEEAAAVDTTAERITALITMERVGDGWKIAGARQS
;
A
#
# COMPACT_ATOMS: atom_id res chain seq x y z
N MET A 1 52.03 93.73 -53.96
CA MET A 1 52.62 92.43 -53.59
C MET A 1 52.56 92.20 -52.12
N ALA A 2 51.51 92.72 -51.38
CA ALA A 2 51.36 92.59 -49.92
C ALA A 2 50.07 91.88 -49.45
N MET A 3 49.21 91.45 -50.40
CA MET A 3 47.87 90.88 -49.99
C MET A 3 47.87 89.33 -50.03
N THR A 4 48.88 88.67 -50.47
CA THR A 4 48.98 87.20 -50.55
C THR A 4 49.65 86.57 -49.31
N ASP A 5 50.31 87.33 -48.49
CA ASP A 5 51.08 86.85 -47.33
C ASP A 5 50.26 86.77 -46.07
N ALA A 6 49.19 87.62 -45.92
CA ALA A 6 48.30 87.62 -44.80
C ALA A 6 47.35 86.35 -44.78
N ALA A 7 46.94 85.90 -45.94
CA ALA A 7 46.06 84.73 -46.08
C ALA A 7 46.79 83.40 -45.77
N ARG A 8 48.11 83.38 -45.96
CA ARG A 8 48.96 82.19 -45.73
C ARG A 8 49.25 81.98 -44.20
N THR A 9 49.37 83.11 -43.48
CA THR A 9 49.65 83.09 -42.06
C THR A 9 48.33 82.69 -41.26
N ASP A 10 47.15 83.11 -41.74
CA ASP A 10 45.91 82.80 -41.11
C ASP A 10 45.55 81.31 -41.27
N SER A 11 45.81 80.71 -42.44
CA SER A 11 45.56 79.25 -42.65
C SER A 11 46.55 78.38 -41.85
N ALA A 12 47.75 78.77 -41.64
CA ALA A 12 48.74 78.02 -40.86
C ALA A 12 48.43 78.08 -39.36
N THR A 13 47.86 79.22 -38.90
CA THR A 13 47.43 79.36 -37.50
C THR A 13 46.14 78.56 -37.22
N ALA A 14 45.21 78.53 -38.16
CA ALA A 14 43.99 77.72 -38.03
C ALA A 14 44.27 76.19 -38.03
N ASP A 15 45.22 75.76 -38.83
CA ASP A 15 45.63 74.34 -38.92
C ASP A 15 46.38 73.90 -37.65
N SER A 16 47.22 74.77 -37.07
CA SER A 16 47.90 74.47 -35.79
C SER A 16 46.95 74.39 -34.59
N VAL A 17 45.90 75.24 -34.53
CA VAL A 17 44.87 75.22 -33.51
C VAL A 17 44.00 73.96 -33.59
N THR A 18 43.69 73.53 -34.83
CA THR A 18 42.93 72.34 -35.08
C THR A 18 43.69 71.05 -34.68
N THR A 19 44.98 71.02 -35.02
CA THR A 19 45.84 69.91 -34.62
C THR A 19 46.03 69.80 -33.14
N THR A 20 46.16 70.91 -32.43
CA THR A 20 46.26 70.94 -30.97
C THR A 20 44.96 70.51 -30.29
N ARG A 21 43.77 70.88 -30.81
CA ARG A 21 42.52 70.44 -30.32
C ARG A 21 42.30 68.93 -30.51
N VAL A 22 42.68 68.37 -31.62
CA VAL A 22 42.62 66.93 -31.91
C VAL A 22 43.55 66.17 -30.98
N GLN A 23 44.74 66.66 -30.72
CA GLN A 23 45.68 66.07 -29.78
C GLN A 23 45.09 66.07 -28.34
N LEU A 24 44.61 67.19 -27.87
CA LEU A 24 43.93 67.26 -26.54
C LEU A 24 42.75 66.33 -26.42
N ALA A 25 41.94 66.13 -27.48
CA ALA A 25 40.85 65.21 -27.48
C ALA A 25 41.36 63.77 -27.44
N ARG A 26 42.43 63.43 -28.12
CA ARG A 26 43.07 62.10 -28.07
C ARG A 26 43.63 61.80 -26.70
N ASP A 27 44.31 62.73 -26.07
CA ASP A 27 44.86 62.58 -24.72
C ASP A 27 43.79 62.32 -23.70
N ARG A 28 42.64 63.06 -23.76
CA ARG A 28 41.52 62.83 -22.93
C ARG A 28 40.89 61.43 -23.13
N VAL A 29 40.78 60.97 -24.35
CA VAL A 29 40.30 59.64 -24.66
C VAL A 29 41.23 58.57 -24.11
N ASP A 30 42.55 58.75 -24.25
CA ASP A 30 43.54 57.80 -23.76
C ASP A 30 43.63 57.80 -22.22
N GLU A 31 43.44 58.94 -21.59
CA GLU A 31 43.27 59.01 -20.11
C GLU A 31 42.02 58.32 -19.61
N ALA A 32 40.86 58.57 -20.22
CA ALA A 32 39.60 57.90 -19.89
C ALA A 32 39.71 56.38 -20.11
N ARG A 33 40.42 55.94 -21.14
CA ARG A 33 40.70 54.50 -21.37
C ARG A 33 41.60 53.88 -20.31
N ARG A 34 42.60 54.62 -19.81
CA ARG A 34 43.48 54.17 -18.72
C ARG A 34 42.70 54.04 -17.42
N ASP A 35 41.87 55.01 -17.10
CA ASP A 35 41.04 54.99 -15.91
C ASP A 35 40.00 53.85 -15.96
N ALA A 36 39.36 53.64 -17.12
CA ALA A 36 38.45 52.54 -17.32
C ALA A 36 39.13 51.16 -17.19
N ARG A 37 40.41 51.05 -17.62
CA ARG A 37 41.16 49.81 -17.39
C ARG A 37 41.55 49.62 -15.93
N ALA A 38 41.98 50.69 -15.26
CA ALA A 38 42.37 50.66 -13.85
C ALA A 38 41.17 50.25 -12.96
N THR A 39 39.98 50.82 -13.21
CA THR A 39 38.76 50.46 -12.48
C THR A 39 38.32 49.03 -12.75
N ARG A 40 38.44 48.54 -13.97
CA ARG A 40 38.16 47.13 -14.31
C ARG A 40 39.08 46.14 -13.59
N ILE A 41 40.40 46.47 -13.57
CA ILE A 41 41.38 45.65 -12.86
C ILE A 41 41.14 45.65 -11.36
N ALA A 42 40.82 46.81 -10.77
CA ALA A 42 40.49 46.91 -9.33
C ALA A 42 39.20 46.15 -8.95
N ALA A 43 38.20 46.12 -9.83
CA ALA A 43 36.93 45.41 -9.60
C ALA A 43 37.01 43.89 -9.82
N ALA A 44 37.99 43.42 -10.61
CA ALA A 44 38.11 42.01 -10.97
C ALA A 44 38.17 41.02 -9.79
N PRO A 45 38.93 41.27 -8.71
CA PRO A 45 38.98 40.36 -7.57
C PRO A 45 37.65 40.27 -6.82
N ALA A 46 36.92 41.39 -6.69
CA ALA A 46 35.61 41.40 -6.04
C ALA A 46 34.53 40.64 -6.83
N LEU A 47 34.57 40.73 -8.17
CA LEU A 47 33.67 39.99 -9.05
C LEU A 47 33.95 38.48 -9.01
N ARG A 48 35.24 38.09 -9.00
CA ARG A 48 35.64 36.69 -8.85
C ARG A 48 35.21 36.11 -7.48
N ALA A 49 35.37 36.83 -6.40
CA ALA A 49 34.98 36.42 -5.09
C ALA A 49 33.44 36.22 -4.98
N ARG A 50 32.64 37.09 -5.62
CA ARG A 50 31.18 36.93 -5.71
C ARG A 50 30.76 35.71 -6.54
N ALA A 51 31.44 35.48 -7.67
CA ALA A 51 31.16 34.31 -8.51
C ALA A 51 31.44 33.00 -7.76
N VAL A 52 32.61 32.90 -7.10
CA VAL A 52 32.98 31.73 -6.30
C VAL A 52 32.00 31.48 -5.13
N ARG A 53 31.52 32.52 -4.44
CA ARG A 53 30.52 32.39 -3.39
C ARG A 53 29.19 31.89 -3.94
N ARG A 54 28.72 32.40 -5.07
CA ARG A 54 27.49 31.93 -5.73
C ARG A 54 27.56 30.46 -6.15
N THR A 55 28.69 30.06 -6.78
CA THR A 55 28.87 28.66 -7.18
C THR A 55 28.92 27.70 -5.98
N ARG A 56 29.57 28.12 -4.88
CA ARG A 56 29.57 27.31 -3.63
C ARG A 56 28.17 27.18 -3.04
N LEU A 57 27.42 28.28 -2.94
CA LEU A 57 26.05 28.27 -2.43
C LEU A 57 25.13 27.40 -3.31
N LEU A 58 25.22 27.53 -4.65
CA LEU A 58 24.45 26.70 -5.56
C LEU A 58 24.79 25.21 -5.39
N ARG A 59 26.07 24.89 -5.25
CA ARG A 59 26.51 23.50 -5.06
C ARG A 59 26.03 22.93 -3.71
N THR A 60 26.08 23.70 -2.61
CA THR A 60 25.58 23.25 -1.31
C THR A 60 24.05 23.07 -1.31
N VAL A 61 23.31 23.97 -1.94
CA VAL A 61 21.86 23.85 -2.11
C VAL A 61 21.51 22.62 -2.95
N LEU A 62 22.22 22.40 -4.04
CA LEU A 62 21.97 21.27 -4.96
C LEU A 62 22.30 19.93 -4.29
N ILE A 63 23.37 19.85 -3.51
CA ILE A 63 23.70 18.66 -2.71
C ILE A 63 22.65 18.46 -1.60
N GLY A 64 22.27 19.52 -0.91
CA GLY A 64 21.25 19.46 0.15
C GLY A 64 19.89 18.98 -0.38
N THR A 65 19.45 19.50 -1.52
CA THR A 65 18.21 19.01 -2.17
C THR A 65 18.31 17.57 -2.64
N ALA A 66 19.43 17.16 -3.21
CA ALA A 66 19.64 15.78 -3.64
C ALA A 66 19.59 14.80 -2.45
N VAL A 67 20.23 15.14 -1.34
CA VAL A 67 20.17 14.35 -0.09
C VAL A 67 18.76 14.30 0.46
N ALA A 68 18.05 15.42 0.52
CA ALA A 68 16.67 15.46 1.01
C ALA A 68 15.73 14.59 0.15
N VAL A 69 15.86 14.64 -1.17
CA VAL A 69 15.09 13.77 -2.08
C VAL A 69 15.44 12.30 -1.86
N ALA A 70 16.71 11.96 -1.71
CA ALA A 70 17.13 10.60 -1.44
C ALA A 70 16.53 10.05 -0.13
N ILE A 71 16.53 10.85 0.94
CA ILE A 71 15.89 10.49 2.22
C ILE A 71 14.39 10.26 2.03
N LEU A 72 13.68 11.15 1.33
CA LEU A 72 12.25 11.01 1.07
C LEU A 72 11.93 9.73 0.28
N VAL A 73 12.75 9.38 -0.71
CA VAL A 73 12.59 8.14 -1.49
C VAL A 73 12.77 6.91 -0.59
N VAL A 74 13.80 6.90 0.25
CA VAL A 74 14.05 5.79 1.19
C VAL A 74 12.91 5.65 2.20
N VAL A 75 12.46 6.75 2.80
CA VAL A 75 11.32 6.74 3.73
C VAL A 75 10.04 6.26 3.03
N GLY A 76 9.77 6.75 1.82
CA GLY A 76 8.63 6.30 1.02
C GLY A 76 8.68 4.82 0.67
N ALA A 77 9.86 4.29 0.34
CA ALA A 77 10.05 2.87 0.06
C ALA A 77 9.81 2.00 1.30
N VAL A 78 10.35 2.40 2.46
CA VAL A 78 10.18 1.68 3.74
C VAL A 78 8.71 1.67 4.17
N LEU A 79 8.04 2.83 4.12
CA LEU A 79 6.61 2.93 4.44
C LEU A 79 5.74 2.12 3.47
N GLY A 80 6.05 2.16 2.18
CA GLY A 80 5.35 1.38 1.17
C GLY A 80 5.49 -0.13 1.37
N TRP A 81 6.65 -0.59 1.80
CA TRP A 81 6.89 -1.99 2.13
C TRP A 81 6.13 -2.42 3.39
N GLN A 82 6.14 -1.61 4.43
CA GLN A 82 5.42 -1.86 5.68
C GLN A 82 3.90 -1.92 5.47
N ILE A 83 3.34 -1.00 4.67
CA ILE A 83 1.90 -0.98 4.33
C ILE A 83 1.50 -2.24 3.54
N ARG A 84 2.36 -2.71 2.61
CA ARG A 84 2.08 -3.94 1.86
C ARG A 84 2.05 -5.16 2.76
N GLY A 85 2.97 -5.27 3.73
CA GLY A 85 2.97 -6.35 4.71
C GLY A 85 1.69 -6.38 5.55
N GLN A 86 1.24 -5.23 6.04
CA GLN A 86 -0.01 -5.13 6.81
C GLN A 86 -1.26 -5.46 5.97
N ARG A 87 -1.29 -5.07 4.69
CA ARG A 87 -2.41 -5.42 3.80
C ARG A 87 -2.49 -6.93 3.55
N ALA A 88 -1.37 -7.57 3.26
CA ALA A 88 -1.34 -9.01 3.06
C ALA A 88 -1.82 -9.78 4.30
N GLU A 89 -1.52 -9.28 5.50
CA GLU A 89 -2.01 -9.85 6.74
C GLU A 89 -3.54 -9.71 6.89
N VAL A 90 -4.07 -8.51 6.66
CA VAL A 90 -5.53 -8.25 6.71
C VAL A 90 -6.27 -9.05 5.65
N ASP A 91 -5.73 -9.16 4.43
CA ASP A 91 -6.32 -9.95 3.35
C ASP A 91 -6.39 -11.43 3.73
N ARG A 92 -5.33 -11.98 4.35
CA ARG A 92 -5.27 -13.35 4.85
C ARG A 92 -6.29 -13.62 5.95
N GLN A 93 -6.37 -12.74 6.96
CA GLN A 93 -7.36 -12.84 8.03
C GLN A 93 -8.80 -12.80 7.48
N THR A 94 -9.04 -11.93 6.51
CA THR A 94 -10.35 -11.81 5.85
C THR A 94 -10.70 -13.09 5.09
N GLU A 95 -9.77 -13.67 4.34
CA GLU A 95 -9.96 -14.92 3.61
C GLU A 95 -10.33 -16.09 4.54
N VAL A 96 -9.62 -16.23 5.67
CA VAL A 96 -9.93 -17.24 6.68
C VAL A 96 -11.34 -17.07 7.21
N LEU A 97 -11.70 -15.84 7.64
CA LEU A 97 -13.00 -15.55 8.22
C LEU A 97 -14.15 -15.77 7.22
N ASP A 98 -13.96 -15.40 5.97
CA ASP A 98 -14.98 -15.58 4.93
C ASP A 98 -15.16 -17.07 4.59
N SER A 99 -14.06 -17.82 4.53
CA SER A 99 -14.10 -19.28 4.35
C SER A 99 -14.76 -19.98 5.53
N ALA A 100 -14.46 -19.55 6.77
CA ALA A 100 -15.10 -20.10 7.97
C ALA A 100 -16.61 -19.81 7.99
N ARG A 101 -17.02 -18.57 7.67
CA ARG A 101 -18.46 -18.22 7.58
C ARG A 101 -19.17 -19.04 6.53
N ALA A 102 -18.60 -19.15 5.32
CA ALA A 102 -19.19 -19.93 4.23
C ALA A 102 -19.28 -21.41 4.59
N GLY A 103 -18.22 -21.99 5.18
CA GLY A 103 -18.17 -23.38 5.58
C GLY A 103 -19.19 -23.70 6.68
N VAL A 104 -19.28 -22.86 7.74
CA VAL A 104 -20.24 -23.02 8.79
C VAL A 104 -21.69 -22.85 8.29
N ALA A 105 -21.94 -21.85 7.43
CA ALA A 105 -23.28 -21.70 6.83
C ALA A 105 -23.68 -22.92 6.00
N ALA A 106 -22.72 -23.54 5.26
CA ALA A 106 -22.98 -24.78 4.55
C ALA A 106 -23.32 -25.96 5.50
N MET A 107 -22.65 -26.04 6.66
CA MET A 107 -22.91 -27.06 7.66
C MET A 107 -24.28 -26.91 8.36
N LEU A 108 -24.79 -25.68 8.45
CA LEU A 108 -26.05 -25.36 9.15
C LEU A 108 -27.26 -25.32 8.21
N THR A 109 -27.05 -25.34 6.90
CA THR A 109 -28.13 -25.20 5.92
C THR A 109 -28.34 -26.54 5.21
N ALA A 110 -29.38 -27.28 5.61
CA ALA A 110 -29.71 -28.55 5.01
C ALA A 110 -31.11 -28.52 4.39
N ASP A 111 -31.26 -29.16 3.21
CA ASP A 111 -32.54 -29.31 2.50
C ASP A 111 -32.93 -30.78 2.49
N PRO A 112 -34.08 -31.18 3.12
CA PRO A 112 -34.58 -32.52 3.07
C PRO A 112 -34.87 -33.05 1.66
N ALA A 113 -35.10 -32.15 0.70
CA ALA A 113 -35.30 -32.52 -0.70
C ALA A 113 -33.98 -32.92 -1.42
N ASP A 114 -32.82 -32.46 -0.93
CA ASP A 114 -31.49 -32.80 -1.47
C ASP A 114 -30.49 -33.14 -0.36
N PRO A 115 -30.67 -34.24 0.35
CA PRO A 115 -29.78 -34.62 1.45
C PRO A 115 -28.40 -35.06 0.96
N VAL A 116 -28.27 -35.55 -0.26
CA VAL A 116 -26.99 -35.95 -0.86
C VAL A 116 -26.16 -34.71 -1.21
N GLY A 117 -26.78 -33.71 -1.85
CA GLY A 117 -26.15 -32.46 -2.17
C GLY A 117 -25.66 -31.69 -0.94
N PHE A 118 -26.41 -31.76 0.15
CA PHE A 118 -25.98 -31.22 1.46
C PHE A 118 -24.68 -31.87 1.94
N VAL A 119 -24.62 -33.21 2.02
CA VAL A 119 -23.46 -33.93 2.52
C VAL A 119 -22.25 -33.71 1.60
N ASP A 120 -22.43 -33.71 0.28
CA ASP A 120 -21.36 -33.41 -0.70
C ASP A 120 -20.86 -31.97 -0.54
N GLY A 121 -21.74 -31.01 -0.32
CA GLY A 121 -21.38 -29.62 -0.05
C GLY A 121 -20.55 -29.45 1.22
N VAL A 122 -20.93 -30.13 2.31
CA VAL A 122 -20.18 -30.10 3.57
C VAL A 122 -18.81 -30.78 3.41
N LEU A 123 -18.73 -31.91 2.69
CA LEU A 123 -17.46 -32.57 2.39
C LEU A 123 -16.52 -31.68 1.57
N ALA A 124 -17.07 -30.88 0.66
CA ALA A 124 -16.26 -29.97 -0.16
C ALA A 124 -15.56 -28.88 0.66
N VAL A 125 -16.20 -28.41 1.74
CA VAL A 125 -15.65 -27.37 2.64
C VAL A 125 -14.87 -27.95 3.82
N SER A 126 -14.81 -29.28 3.96
CA SER A 126 -14.15 -29.97 5.06
C SER A 126 -12.84 -30.63 4.62
N THR A 127 -11.92 -30.81 5.58
CA THR A 127 -10.64 -31.51 5.39
C THR A 127 -10.28 -32.30 6.66
N GLY A 128 -9.23 -33.11 6.58
CA GLY A 128 -8.67 -33.86 7.71
C GLY A 128 -9.71 -34.65 8.49
N ALA A 129 -9.59 -34.66 9.80
CA ALA A 129 -10.45 -35.43 10.71
C ALA A 129 -11.94 -35.06 10.61
N GLN A 130 -12.26 -33.81 10.27
CA GLN A 130 -13.66 -33.41 10.07
C GLN A 130 -14.26 -34.08 8.82
N ARG A 131 -13.52 -34.08 7.73
CA ARG A 131 -13.94 -34.77 6.50
C ARG A 131 -14.13 -36.26 6.73
N ASP A 132 -13.15 -36.93 7.36
CA ASP A 132 -13.21 -38.36 7.64
C ASP A 132 -14.42 -38.72 8.51
N ARG A 133 -14.75 -37.91 9.52
CA ARG A 133 -15.92 -38.06 10.36
C ARG A 133 -17.22 -37.97 9.58
N ILE A 134 -17.33 -36.96 8.70
CA ILE A 134 -18.52 -36.75 7.86
C ILE A 134 -18.68 -37.91 6.86
N GLU A 135 -17.56 -38.33 6.24
CA GLU A 135 -17.56 -39.40 5.26
C GLU A 135 -17.97 -40.72 5.89
N SER A 136 -17.48 -41.04 7.09
CA SER A 136 -17.87 -42.23 7.84
C SER A 136 -19.35 -42.24 8.30
N ALA A 137 -19.92 -41.04 8.52
CA ALA A 137 -21.32 -40.87 8.92
C ALA A 137 -22.26 -40.55 7.74
N ARG A 138 -21.77 -40.61 6.50
CA ARG A 138 -22.47 -40.14 5.29
C ARG A 138 -23.92 -40.65 5.18
N ASP A 139 -24.12 -41.97 5.28
CA ASP A 139 -25.46 -42.58 5.11
C ASP A 139 -26.41 -42.22 6.25
N ALA A 140 -25.89 -42.11 7.48
CA ALA A 140 -26.64 -41.67 8.62
C ALA A 140 -27.08 -40.22 8.46
N LEU A 141 -26.18 -39.32 8.06
CA LEU A 141 -26.49 -37.92 7.81
C LEU A 141 -27.50 -37.71 6.69
N ILE A 142 -27.39 -38.47 5.58
CA ILE A 142 -28.40 -38.44 4.50
C ILE A 142 -29.79 -38.86 5.02
N THR A 143 -29.83 -39.88 5.86
CA THR A 143 -31.09 -40.35 6.43
C THR A 143 -31.69 -39.31 7.38
N GLU A 144 -30.87 -38.75 8.26
CA GLU A 144 -31.24 -37.73 9.20
C GLU A 144 -31.80 -36.48 8.53
N VAL A 145 -31.09 -35.94 7.54
CA VAL A 145 -31.51 -34.77 6.76
C VAL A 145 -32.85 -35.05 6.05
N ARG A 146 -33.01 -36.24 5.46
CA ARG A 146 -34.24 -36.64 4.75
C ARG A 146 -35.45 -36.70 5.66
N THR A 147 -35.27 -37.04 6.93
CA THR A 147 -36.37 -37.18 7.91
C THR A 147 -36.72 -35.85 8.59
N GLN A 148 -36.00 -34.79 8.36
CA GLN A 148 -36.32 -33.47 8.91
C GLN A 148 -37.65 -32.96 8.40
N ALA A 149 -38.42 -32.33 9.31
CA ALA A 149 -39.74 -31.78 8.99
C ALA A 149 -39.73 -30.61 7.99
N GLY A 150 -38.58 -29.97 7.81
CA GLY A 150 -38.38 -28.84 6.90
C GLY A 150 -36.94 -28.51 6.69
N ARG A 151 -36.68 -27.53 5.83
CA ARG A 151 -35.33 -27.02 5.56
C ARG A 151 -34.73 -26.42 6.82
N SER A 152 -33.53 -26.84 7.20
CA SER A 152 -32.76 -26.16 8.23
C SER A 152 -32.05 -24.96 7.63
N VAL A 153 -32.03 -23.86 8.35
CA VAL A 153 -31.36 -22.62 7.97
C VAL A 153 -30.45 -22.20 9.11
N GLY A 154 -29.21 -21.96 8.78
CA GLY A 154 -28.23 -21.39 9.70
C GLY A 154 -27.66 -20.10 9.21
N GLN A 155 -27.40 -19.18 10.13
CA GLN A 155 -26.80 -17.91 9.84
C GLN A 155 -25.66 -17.64 10.81
N VAL A 156 -24.49 -17.32 10.27
CA VAL A 156 -23.36 -16.86 11.09
C VAL A 156 -23.62 -15.42 11.52
N VAL A 157 -23.71 -15.19 12.82
CA VAL A 157 -23.90 -13.86 13.42
C VAL A 157 -22.60 -13.14 13.57
N SER A 158 -21.54 -13.85 14.02
CA SER A 158 -20.20 -13.30 14.14
C SER A 158 -19.15 -14.40 14.00
N ALA A 159 -17.98 -14.02 13.53
CA ALA A 159 -16.80 -14.87 13.50
C ALA A 159 -15.57 -14.03 13.82
N GLY A 160 -14.68 -14.58 14.65
CA GLY A 160 -13.42 -13.92 15.05
C GLY A 160 -12.29 -14.92 15.12
N LEU A 161 -11.11 -14.50 14.74
CA LEU A 161 -9.89 -15.29 14.86
C LEU A 161 -9.51 -15.40 16.35
N VAL A 162 -9.18 -16.60 16.80
CA VAL A 162 -8.58 -16.85 18.12
C VAL A 162 -7.06 -16.76 18.04
N THR A 163 -6.51 -17.20 16.89
CA THR A 163 -5.10 -17.11 16.56
C THR A 163 -4.95 -16.54 15.16
N ASP A 164 -3.93 -15.71 14.95
CA ASP A 164 -3.63 -15.19 13.61
C ASP A 164 -2.95 -16.28 12.75
N PRO A 165 -3.26 -16.36 11.44
CA PRO A 165 -2.61 -17.29 10.54
C PRO A 165 -1.12 -16.95 10.42
N ALA A 166 -0.25 -17.91 10.75
CA ALA A 166 1.20 -17.70 10.74
C ALA A 166 1.76 -17.52 9.33
N SER A 167 1.17 -18.20 8.34
CA SER A 167 1.58 -18.16 6.93
C SER A 167 0.45 -18.57 6.00
N ASP A 168 0.68 -18.47 4.69
CA ASP A 168 -0.20 -19.00 3.63
C ASP A 168 0.21 -20.43 3.18
N ASP A 169 1.11 -21.09 3.90
CA ASP A 169 1.59 -22.41 3.51
C ASP A 169 0.52 -23.47 3.73
N ALA A 170 0.50 -24.49 2.86
CA ALA A 170 -0.37 -25.62 3.02
C ALA A 170 -0.14 -26.33 4.36
N GLY A 171 -1.22 -26.73 5.06
CA GLY A 171 -1.18 -27.32 6.38
C GLY A 171 -1.14 -26.28 7.53
N THR A 172 -1.10 -24.99 7.25
CA THR A 172 -1.27 -23.96 8.29
C THR A 172 -2.67 -24.06 8.90
N THR A 173 -2.77 -24.06 10.22
CA THR A 173 -4.05 -24.15 10.95
C THR A 173 -4.33 -22.88 11.73
N VAL A 174 -5.60 -22.52 11.83
CA VAL A 174 -6.11 -21.34 12.54
C VAL A 174 -7.40 -21.68 13.24
N ASP A 175 -7.56 -21.23 14.48
CA ASP A 175 -8.80 -21.36 15.22
C ASP A 175 -9.68 -20.11 15.09
N VAL A 176 -10.94 -20.33 14.75
CA VAL A 176 -11.97 -19.31 14.56
C VAL A 176 -13.12 -19.57 15.51
N LEU A 177 -13.45 -18.61 16.35
CA LEU A 177 -14.65 -18.65 17.16
C LEU A 177 -15.83 -18.13 16.32
N VAL A 178 -16.86 -18.94 16.19
CA VAL A 178 -18.07 -18.62 15.41
C VAL A 178 -19.29 -18.63 16.32
N VAL A 179 -20.10 -17.59 16.19
CA VAL A 179 -21.45 -17.55 16.78
C VAL A 179 -22.45 -17.60 15.64
N ALA A 180 -23.35 -18.57 15.68
CA ALA A 180 -24.36 -18.77 14.66
C ALA A 180 -25.73 -19.01 15.27
N ASP A 181 -26.77 -18.63 14.55
CA ASP A 181 -28.14 -19.00 14.84
C ASP A 181 -28.54 -20.11 13.86
N ALA A 182 -29.02 -21.24 14.37
CA ALA A 182 -29.40 -22.40 13.57
C ALA A 182 -30.68 -23.04 14.06
N THR A 183 -31.49 -23.54 13.12
CA THR A 183 -32.70 -24.30 13.44
C THR A 183 -32.40 -25.76 13.75
N ASN A 184 -31.30 -26.31 13.25
CA ASN A 184 -30.84 -27.66 13.51
C ASN A 184 -29.32 -27.81 13.33
N PRO A 185 -28.52 -27.77 14.40
CA PRO A 185 -27.06 -27.77 14.31
C PRO A 185 -26.46 -29.19 14.24
N LEU A 186 -26.88 -30.05 13.33
CA LEU A 186 -26.46 -31.45 13.21
C LEU A 186 -24.94 -31.70 13.19
N LEU A 187 -24.17 -30.78 12.62
CA LEU A 187 -22.75 -31.00 12.35
C LEU A 187 -21.80 -30.19 13.24
N LEU A 188 -22.30 -29.27 14.05
CA LEU A 188 -21.49 -28.46 14.94
C LEU A 188 -21.29 -29.05 16.34
N GLY A 189 -21.52 -30.34 16.47
CA GLY A 189 -21.09 -31.10 17.62
C GLY A 189 -21.94 -30.87 18.87
N SER A 190 -23.21 -31.23 18.82
CA SER A 190 -23.87 -31.62 20.08
C SER A 190 -23.34 -32.99 20.49
N GLU A 191 -22.48 -33.06 21.51
CA GLU A 191 -22.33 -34.29 22.32
C GLU A 191 -23.59 -34.52 23.17
N GLY A 192 -24.70 -33.84 22.82
CA GLY A 192 -26.01 -34.06 23.42
C GLY A 192 -26.54 -35.40 22.98
N THR A 193 -26.94 -36.20 23.96
CA THR A 193 -27.61 -37.49 23.77
C THR A 193 -28.81 -37.33 22.82
N ALA A 194 -29.03 -38.33 21.96
CA ALA A 194 -30.13 -38.40 20.98
C ALA A 194 -31.53 -38.13 21.55
N GLU A 195 -31.69 -38.07 22.85
CA GLU A 195 -32.95 -37.76 23.58
C GLU A 195 -33.27 -36.26 23.62
N GLU A 196 -32.27 -35.39 23.58
CA GLU A 196 -32.45 -33.94 23.60
C GLU A 196 -32.78 -33.34 22.21
N ALA A 197 -32.46 -34.07 21.13
CA ALA A 197 -32.77 -33.70 19.75
C ALA A 197 -34.26 -33.86 19.38
N ALA A 198 -35.09 -34.51 20.22
CA ALA A 198 -36.50 -34.78 19.93
C ALA A 198 -37.48 -33.63 20.25
N ALA A 199 -37.02 -32.56 20.89
CA ALA A 199 -37.83 -31.36 21.15
C ALA A 199 -37.42 -30.24 20.14
N VAL A 200 -37.66 -30.47 18.85
CA VAL A 200 -37.44 -29.42 17.82
C VAL A 200 -38.56 -28.39 17.97
N ASP A 201 -38.32 -27.42 18.82
CA ASP A 201 -38.98 -26.13 18.72
C ASP A 201 -38.35 -25.40 17.51
N THR A 202 -39.18 -24.91 16.58
CA THR A 202 -38.77 -24.22 15.34
C THR A 202 -38.03 -22.87 15.61
N THR A 203 -37.65 -22.64 16.84
CA THR A 203 -36.93 -21.44 17.28
C THR A 203 -35.45 -21.62 16.99
N ALA A 204 -34.84 -20.71 16.20
CA ALA A 204 -33.40 -20.72 15.95
C ALA A 204 -32.65 -20.64 17.29
N GLU A 205 -31.77 -21.60 17.51
CA GLU A 205 -30.89 -21.65 18.68
C GLU A 205 -29.59 -21.00 18.37
N ARG A 206 -29.07 -20.18 19.32
CA ARG A 206 -27.76 -19.60 19.23
C ARG A 206 -26.69 -20.54 19.73
N ILE A 207 -25.77 -20.89 18.85
CA ILE A 207 -24.64 -21.78 19.13
C ILE A 207 -23.34 -21.03 19.04
N THR A 208 -22.38 -21.43 19.88
CA THR A 208 -21.00 -20.95 19.80
C THR A 208 -20.12 -22.15 19.54
N ALA A 209 -19.31 -22.08 18.49
CA ALA A 209 -18.42 -23.17 18.09
C ALA A 209 -17.00 -22.66 17.81
N LEU A 210 -16.04 -23.48 18.20
CA LEU A 210 -14.66 -23.31 17.84
C LEU A 210 -14.36 -24.14 16.57
N ILE A 211 -13.99 -23.47 15.51
CA ILE A 211 -13.72 -24.06 14.20
C ILE A 211 -12.23 -24.00 13.93
N THR A 212 -11.61 -25.16 13.69
CA THR A 212 -10.23 -25.21 13.23
C THR A 212 -10.23 -25.22 11.70
N MET A 213 -9.66 -24.16 11.12
CA MET A 213 -9.45 -24.02 9.68
C MET A 213 -8.05 -24.51 9.31
N GLU A 214 -7.90 -25.15 8.16
CA GLU A 214 -6.63 -25.61 7.61
C GLU A 214 -6.47 -25.14 6.17
N ARG A 215 -5.28 -24.66 5.81
CA ARG A 215 -4.93 -24.25 4.45
C ARG A 215 -4.71 -25.47 3.59
N VAL A 216 -5.55 -25.69 2.57
CA VAL A 216 -5.46 -26.81 1.62
C VAL A 216 -5.44 -26.26 0.20
N GLY A 217 -4.29 -26.40 -0.48
CA GLY A 217 -4.08 -25.78 -1.78
C GLY A 217 -4.15 -24.26 -1.68
N ASP A 218 -5.04 -23.66 -2.42
CA ASP A 218 -5.26 -22.21 -2.49
C ASP A 218 -6.46 -21.71 -1.65
N GLY A 219 -7.04 -22.57 -0.78
CA GLY A 219 -8.18 -22.20 0.05
C GLY A 219 -8.10 -22.70 1.48
N TRP A 220 -9.01 -22.20 2.34
CA TRP A 220 -9.17 -22.63 3.71
C TRP A 220 -10.34 -23.58 3.85
N LYS A 221 -10.17 -24.70 4.56
CA LYS A 221 -11.20 -25.71 4.83
C LYS A 221 -11.32 -26.01 6.31
N ILE A 222 -12.46 -26.49 6.72
CA ILE A 222 -12.73 -26.89 8.10
C ILE A 222 -12.07 -28.24 8.38
N ALA A 223 -11.07 -28.26 9.25
CA ALA A 223 -10.39 -29.45 9.72
C ALA A 223 -11.03 -30.02 11.00
N GLY A 224 -11.72 -29.17 11.76
CA GLY A 224 -12.43 -29.57 12.98
C GLY A 224 -13.50 -28.57 13.39
N ALA A 225 -14.54 -29.04 14.03
CA ALA A 225 -15.60 -28.22 14.64
C ALA A 225 -15.96 -28.80 15.97
N ARG A 226 -16.05 -27.97 17.03
CA ARG A 226 -16.46 -28.32 18.35
C ARG A 226 -17.29 -27.21 18.97
N GLN A 227 -18.35 -27.55 19.65
CA GLN A 227 -19.15 -26.60 20.42
C GLN A 227 -18.35 -26.13 21.65
N SER A 228 -18.44 -24.85 21.96
CA SER A 228 -17.73 -24.22 23.09
C SER A 228 -18.65 -24.16 24.33
#